data_629a08e77975113aa00baa5bed660de9
#
_entry.id   629a08e77975113aa00baa5bed660de9
#
_cell.length_a   1.000
_cell.length_b   1.000
_cell.length_c   1.000
_cell.angle_alpha   90.00
_cell.angle_beta   90.00
_cell.angle_gamma   90.00
#
_symmetry.space_group_name_H-M   'P 1'
#
loop_
_entity.id
_entity.type
_entity.pdbx_description
1 polymer ?
#
loop_
_entity_poly.entity_id
_entity_poly.type
_entity_poly.pdbx_seq_one_letter_code
_entity_poly.pdbx_strand_id
1 'polypeptide(L)'
;MKKDSAIVTTAEELEAFYIVRAILRSTVNGERIYHRDAQTYFAILLDDNNRKPLCRLYMNGQKKYIAFLDEARKEVKHEIQSLNDIYNFTEHLQKSLAMMDTKSESSKAVNG
;
A
#
# COMPACT_ATOMS: atom_id res chain seq x y z
N MET A 1 -13.72 16.27 8.74
CA MET A 1 -14.06 15.08 8.85
C MET A 1 -14.69 14.45 7.64
N LYS A 2 -14.48 13.24 7.44
CA LYS A 2 -15.04 12.57 6.35
C LYS A 2 -16.41 12.24 6.69
N LYS A 3 -17.35 12.68 6.02
CA LYS A 3 -18.67 12.37 6.30
C LYS A 3 -19.47 12.46 5.07
N ASP A 4 -20.58 12.00 5.12
CA ASP A 4 -21.45 12.00 4.02
C ASP A 4 -20.80 11.31 2.89
N SER A 5 -20.77 11.85 1.84
CA SER A 5 -20.20 11.25 0.72
C SER A 5 -18.78 11.61 0.53
N ALA A 6 -18.26 12.47 1.29
CA ALA A 6 -16.97 12.98 1.00
C ALA A 6 -15.88 12.05 1.49
N ILE A 7 -15.16 11.46 0.60
CA ILE A 7 -13.97 10.72 0.92
C ILE A 7 -12.84 11.58 0.45
N VAL A 8 -12.14 12.19 1.39
CA VAL A 8 -11.10 13.14 1.08
C VAL A 8 -9.76 12.60 1.50
N THR A 9 -8.84 12.54 0.59
CA THR A 9 -7.48 12.11 0.90
C THR A 9 -6.78 13.22 1.66
N THR A 10 -6.27 12.91 2.82
CA THR A 10 -5.62 13.90 3.66
C THR A 10 -4.18 14.11 3.22
N ALA A 11 -3.60 15.21 3.65
CA ALA A 11 -2.20 15.48 3.36
C ALA A 11 -1.32 14.39 3.94
N GLU A 12 -1.68 13.90 5.11
CA GLU A 12 -0.91 12.84 5.76
C GLU A 12 -0.97 11.56 4.95
N GLU A 13 -2.12 11.24 4.41
CA GLU A 13 -2.26 10.05 3.58
C GLU A 13 -1.44 10.17 2.30
N LEU A 14 -1.44 11.34 1.70
CA LEU A 14 -0.64 11.54 0.50
C LEU A 14 0.84 11.46 0.80
N GLU A 15 1.24 11.97 1.93
CA GLU A 15 2.64 11.91 2.31
C GLU A 15 3.04 10.45 2.50
N ALA A 16 2.17 9.66 3.12
CA ALA A 16 2.43 8.24 3.29
C ALA A 16 2.57 7.54 1.94
N PHE A 17 1.71 7.91 1.00
CA PHE A 17 1.78 7.36 -0.34
C PHE A 17 3.13 7.68 -1.00
N TYR A 18 3.60 8.91 -0.85
CA TYR A 18 4.87 9.27 -1.46
C TYR A 18 6.04 8.54 -0.81
N ILE A 19 5.96 8.28 0.49
CA ILE A 19 6.99 7.51 1.17
C ILE A 19 7.02 6.08 0.62
N VAL A 20 5.86 5.45 0.52
CA VAL A 20 5.79 4.09 0.02
C VAL A 20 6.28 4.02 -1.42
N ARG A 21 5.87 4.97 -2.23
CA ARG A 21 6.30 5.00 -3.62
C ARG A 21 7.81 5.17 -3.72
N ALA A 22 8.36 6.04 -2.88
CA ALA A 22 9.80 6.27 -2.87
C ALA A 22 10.56 5.00 -2.50
N ILE A 23 10.05 4.26 -1.52
CA ILE A 23 10.67 3.02 -1.13
C ILE A 23 10.66 2.02 -2.28
N LEU A 24 9.55 1.93 -2.98
CA LEU A 24 9.39 0.90 -4.00
C LEU A 24 9.96 1.27 -5.37
N ARG A 25 10.29 2.52 -5.55
CA ARG A 25 10.83 2.96 -6.86
C ARG A 25 12.11 2.28 -7.24
N SER A 26 12.84 1.76 -6.29
CA SER A 26 14.08 1.06 -6.60
C SER A 26 13.80 -0.28 -7.27
N THR A 27 12.60 -0.78 -7.17
CA THR A 27 12.25 -2.09 -7.68
C THR A 27 11.30 -2.01 -8.87
N VAL A 28 10.41 -1.03 -8.85
CA VAL A 28 9.39 -0.95 -9.89
C VAL A 28 9.19 0.51 -10.29
N ASN A 29 8.71 0.74 -11.49
CA ASN A 29 8.43 2.10 -11.94
C ASN A 29 7.40 2.71 -11.01
N GLY A 30 7.71 3.86 -10.45
CA GLY A 30 6.81 4.53 -9.52
C GLY A 30 5.47 4.85 -10.10
N GLU A 31 5.36 4.94 -11.40
CA GLU A 31 4.09 5.23 -12.04
C GLU A 31 3.11 4.07 -11.92
N ARG A 32 3.57 2.91 -11.53
CA ARG A 32 2.70 1.77 -11.31
C ARG A 32 2.09 1.76 -9.90
N ILE A 33 2.53 2.67 -9.05
CA ILE A 33 2.07 2.73 -7.65
C ILE A 33 0.95 3.76 -7.58
N TYR A 34 -0.23 3.32 -7.18
CA TYR A 34 -1.42 4.16 -7.11
C TYR A 34 -2.00 4.16 -5.72
N HIS A 35 -2.83 5.13 -5.42
CA HIS A 35 -3.53 5.14 -4.14
C HIS A 35 -5.02 5.23 -4.39
N ARG A 36 -5.79 4.72 -3.42
CA ARG A 36 -7.23 4.77 -3.49
C ARG A 36 -7.78 4.92 -2.08
N ASP A 37 -8.53 5.96 -1.85
CA ASP A 37 -9.05 6.23 -0.54
C ASP A 37 -10.40 5.52 -0.37
N ALA A 38 -10.55 4.84 0.75
CA ALA A 38 -11.82 4.25 1.11
C ALA A 38 -12.24 4.86 2.42
N GLN A 39 -13.44 4.59 2.88
CA GLN A 39 -13.91 5.22 4.09
C GLN A 39 -13.10 4.84 5.30
N THR A 40 -12.66 3.63 5.39
CA THR A 40 -11.98 3.15 6.59
C THR A 40 -10.48 3.03 6.42
N TYR A 41 -9.97 3.06 5.21
CA TYR A 41 -8.53 2.93 5.01
C TYR A 41 -8.11 3.61 3.72
N PHE A 42 -6.82 3.75 3.58
CA PHE A 42 -6.20 4.34 2.41
C PHE A 42 -5.34 3.25 1.79
N ALA A 43 -5.68 2.78 0.62
CA ALA A 43 -4.98 1.66 0.01
C ALA A 43 -3.91 2.14 -0.95
N ILE A 44 -2.78 1.43 -1.00
CA ILE A 44 -1.77 1.68 -2.00
C ILE A 44 -1.70 0.44 -2.86
N LEU A 45 -1.91 0.61 -4.14
CA LEU A 45 -2.17 -0.49 -5.06
C LEU A 45 -1.13 -0.53 -6.17
N LEU A 46 -0.86 -1.71 -6.65
CA LEU A 46 -0.02 -1.88 -7.83
C LEU A 46 -0.93 -1.86 -9.05
N ASP A 47 -0.57 -1.06 -10.03
CA ASP A 47 -1.28 -0.97 -11.31
C ASP A 47 -2.75 -0.56 -11.15
N ASP A 48 -3.03 0.17 -10.08
CA ASP A 48 -4.37 0.65 -9.79
C ASP A 48 -5.38 -0.51 -9.72
N ASN A 49 -4.92 -1.63 -9.26
CA ASN A 49 -5.73 -2.83 -9.20
C ASN A 49 -6.08 -3.17 -7.77
N ASN A 50 -7.37 -3.20 -7.45
CA ASN A 50 -7.83 -3.51 -6.10
C ASN A 50 -7.40 -4.87 -5.62
N ARG A 51 -7.07 -5.75 -6.51
CA ARG A 51 -6.63 -7.09 -6.14
C ARG A 51 -5.14 -7.16 -5.89
N LYS A 52 -4.44 -6.05 -6.07
CA LYS A 52 -3.00 -6.00 -5.87
C LYS A 52 -2.62 -4.94 -4.85
N PRO A 53 -3.12 -5.04 -3.63
CA PRO A 53 -2.79 -4.04 -2.62
C PRO A 53 -1.38 -4.25 -2.12
N LEU A 54 -0.60 -3.19 -2.11
CA LEU A 54 0.74 -3.24 -1.57
C LEU A 54 0.71 -3.03 -0.06
N CYS A 55 -0.19 -2.19 0.40
CA CYS A 55 -0.45 -2.02 1.82
C CYS A 55 -1.72 -1.20 1.98
N ARG A 56 -2.22 -1.16 3.20
CA ARG A 56 -3.34 -0.32 3.55
C ARG A 56 -2.95 0.49 4.77
N LEU A 57 -3.37 1.74 4.80
CA LEU A 57 -3.05 2.62 5.91
C LEU A 57 -4.33 3.00 6.60
N TYR A 58 -4.32 2.88 7.92
CA TYR A 58 -5.47 3.24 8.74
C TYR A 58 -5.04 4.47 9.53
N MET A 59 -5.40 5.64 9.03
CA MET A 59 -4.87 6.89 9.58
C MET A 59 -5.91 7.76 10.25
N ASN A 60 -7.15 7.33 10.25
CA ASN A 60 -8.23 8.18 10.75
C ASN A 60 -8.51 8.07 12.24
N GLY A 61 -8.00 7.07 12.91
CA GLY A 61 -8.25 6.89 14.32
C GLY A 61 -7.17 7.49 15.17
N GLN A 62 -7.28 7.30 16.47
CA GLN A 62 -6.25 7.75 17.37
C GLN A 62 -4.97 6.99 17.18
N LYS A 63 -5.09 5.70 16.87
CA LYS A 63 -3.93 4.90 16.57
C LYS A 63 -3.87 4.71 15.08
N LYS A 64 -2.66 4.70 14.55
CA LYS A 64 -2.46 4.54 13.13
C LYS A 64 -1.81 3.21 12.85
N TYR A 65 -2.16 2.61 11.73
CA TYR A 65 -1.65 1.28 11.38
C TYR A 65 -1.27 1.22 9.91
N ILE A 66 -0.28 0.37 9.63
CA ILE A 66 0.00 -0.01 8.27
C ILE A 66 -0.27 -1.51 8.20
N ALA A 67 -0.95 -1.96 7.18
CA ALA A 67 -1.37 -3.34 7.07
C ALA A 67 -0.92 -3.95 5.76
N PHE A 68 -0.58 -5.22 5.81
CA PHE A 68 -0.15 -5.96 4.64
C PHE A 68 -0.94 -7.25 4.54
N LEU A 69 -1.06 -7.82 3.36
CA LEU A 69 -1.68 -9.13 3.22
C LEU A 69 -0.60 -10.19 3.31
N ASP A 70 -0.88 -11.24 4.04
CA ASP A 70 0.06 -12.36 4.12
C ASP A 70 -0.18 -13.29 2.93
N GLU A 71 0.50 -14.40 2.91
CA GLU A 71 0.43 -15.33 1.79
C GLU A 71 -0.94 -15.93 1.63
N ALA A 72 -1.72 -15.97 2.70
CA ALA A 72 -3.08 -16.44 2.65
C ALA A 72 -4.06 -15.32 2.35
N ARG A 73 -3.54 -14.14 2.04
CA ARG A 73 -4.31 -12.95 1.74
C ARG A 73 -5.10 -12.44 2.93
N LYS A 74 -4.58 -12.70 4.11
CA LYS A 74 -5.19 -12.17 5.33
C LYS A 74 -4.45 -10.92 5.74
N GLU A 75 -5.19 -9.95 6.21
CA GLU A 75 -4.60 -8.68 6.58
C GLU A 75 -3.91 -8.75 7.93
N VAL A 76 -2.70 -8.25 7.99
CA VAL A 76 -1.94 -8.16 9.23
C VAL A 76 -1.62 -6.70 9.46
N LYS A 77 -2.09 -6.15 10.56
CA LYS A 77 -1.89 -4.73 10.89
C LYS A 77 -0.74 -4.54 11.84
N HIS A 78 0.00 -3.48 11.61
CA HIS A 78 1.10 -3.09 12.49
C HIS A 78 0.89 -1.65 12.90
N GLU A 79 0.95 -1.38 14.18
CA GLU A 79 0.75 -0.02 14.67
C GLU A 79 1.96 0.83 14.34
N ILE A 80 1.74 2.09 13.93
CA ILE A 80 2.82 3.01 13.68
C ILE A 80 2.54 4.27 14.48
N GLN A 81 3.60 4.94 14.89
CA GLN A 81 3.48 6.15 15.67
C GLN A 81 3.52 7.39 14.80
N SER A 82 4.19 7.29 13.68
CA SER A 82 4.31 8.43 12.78
C SER A 82 4.55 7.91 11.37
N LEU A 83 4.50 8.82 10.41
CA LEU A 83 4.78 8.45 9.03
C LEU A 83 6.19 7.92 8.84
N ASN A 84 7.10 8.42 9.66
CA ASN A 84 8.47 7.97 9.56
C ASN A 84 8.60 6.49 9.84
N ASP A 85 7.70 5.92 10.60
CA ASP A 85 7.73 4.50 10.91
C ASP A 85 7.48 3.64 9.68
N ILE A 86 6.94 4.21 8.63
CA ILE A 86 6.70 3.45 7.40
C ILE A 86 8.01 2.90 6.86
N TYR A 87 9.10 3.62 7.07
CA TYR A 87 10.40 3.16 6.60
C TYR A 87 10.84 1.86 7.28
N ASN A 88 10.29 1.58 8.47
CA ASN A 88 10.61 0.35 9.17
C ASN A 88 9.99 -0.87 8.49
N PHE A 89 9.08 -0.64 7.57
CA PHE A 89 8.38 -1.72 6.88
C PHE A 89 8.85 -1.87 5.43
N THR A 90 10.04 -1.38 5.14
CA THR A 90 10.59 -1.48 3.79
C THR A 90 10.59 -2.92 3.27
N GLU A 91 10.98 -3.85 4.10
CA GLU A 91 11.02 -5.25 3.68
C GLU A 91 9.62 -5.79 3.45
N HIS A 92 8.68 -5.39 4.28
CA HIS A 92 7.28 -5.81 4.12
C HIS A 92 6.75 -5.29 2.79
N LEU A 93 7.07 -4.05 2.46
CA LEU A 93 6.62 -3.44 1.22
C LEU A 93 7.21 -4.13 0.02
N GLN A 94 8.49 -4.46 0.07
CA GLN A 94 9.14 -5.14 -1.03
C GLN A 94 8.58 -6.53 -1.20
N LYS A 95 8.25 -7.19 -0.11
CA LYS A 95 7.68 -8.51 -0.17
C LYS A 95 6.28 -8.45 -0.78
N SER A 96 5.49 -7.46 -0.39
CA SER A 96 4.17 -7.28 -0.94
C SER A 96 4.25 -7.02 -2.44
N LEU A 97 5.19 -6.20 -2.84
CA LEU A 97 5.38 -5.91 -4.24
C LEU A 97 5.70 -7.18 -5.00
N ALA A 98 6.60 -7.98 -4.49
CA ALA A 98 6.98 -9.23 -5.14
C ALA A 98 5.78 -10.16 -5.25
N MET A 99 4.97 -10.24 -4.23
CA MET A 99 3.79 -11.06 -4.25
C MET A 99 2.77 -10.58 -5.27
N MET A 100 2.57 -9.29 -5.35
CA MET A 100 1.54 -8.75 -6.23
C MET A 100 1.98 -8.70 -7.69
N ASP A 101 3.27 -8.67 -7.91
CA ASP A 101 3.81 -8.60 -9.26
C ASP A 101 4.14 -9.97 -9.86
N THR A 102 3.96 -11.02 -9.14
CA THR A 102 4.31 -12.35 -9.62
C THR A 102 3.44 -12.76 -10.80
N LYS A 103 2.28 -12.20 -10.90
CA LYS A 103 1.44 -12.51 -11.97
C LYS A 103 2.05 -12.19 -13.28
N SER A 104 2.66 -11.06 -13.37
CA SER A 104 3.31 -10.70 -14.57
C SER A 104 4.45 -11.58 -14.83
N GLU A 105 5.18 -11.96 -13.83
CA GLU A 105 6.26 -12.81 -13.97
C GLU A 105 5.81 -14.14 -14.45
N SER A 106 4.79 -14.63 -13.90
CA SER A 106 4.26 -15.89 -14.28
C SER A 106 3.88 -15.93 -15.71
N SER A 107 3.31 -14.89 -16.14
CA SER A 107 2.92 -14.78 -17.50
C SER A 107 4.07 -14.84 -18.39
N LYS A 108 5.10 -14.17 -18.02
CA LYS A 108 6.27 -14.18 -18.80
C LYS A 108 6.89 -15.51 -18.84
N ALA A 109 6.91 -16.15 -17.73
CA ALA A 109 7.54 -17.43 -17.64
C ALA A 109 6.89 -18.39 -18.57
N VAL A 110 5.66 -18.28 -18.73
CA VAL A 110 4.96 -19.13 -19.60
C VAL A 110 5.42 -18.97 -20.99
N ASN A 111 5.72 -17.82 -21.35
CA ASN A 111 6.15 -17.59 -22.65
C ASN A 111 7.51 -17.95 -22.83
N GLY A 112 8.10 -18.11 -21.78
CA GLY A 112 9.47 -18.55 -21.79
C GLY A 112 10.09 -17.96 -22.24
#